data_90ef24c5484682c171f18345f9f2f2fe
#
_entry.id   90ef24c5484682c171f18345f9f2f2fe
#
_cell.length_a   1.000
_cell.length_b   1.000
_cell.length_c   1.000
_cell.angle_alpha   90.00
_cell.angle_beta   90.00
_cell.angle_gamma   90.00
#
_symmetry.space_group_name_H-M   'P 1'
#
loop_
_entity.id
_entity.type
_entity.pdbx_description
1 polymer ?
#
loop_
_entity_poly.entity_id
_entity_poly.type
_entity_poly.pdbx_seq_one_letter_code
_entity_poly.pdbx_strand_id
1 'polypeptide(L)'
;PDQLAKERQTEIMECFVNKDKETLKSFFSEYVINKYPDIDSQIDEAFNFLDGEIVSYDEPDSSASGPSDRKSYGGDTRNILTIKNTEYRIVFRGRLTSDNEPEKIGVRCITVINMTESNKYANSDSKKEECKIYIGDPL
;
A
#
# COMPACT_ATOMS: atom_id res chain seq x y z
N PRO A 1 16.32 1.09 -7.99
CA PRO A 1 14.96 0.52 -8.05
C PRO A 1 14.43 0.11 -6.68
N ASP A 2 15.16 -0.77 -5.99
CA ASP A 2 14.72 -1.20 -4.66
C ASP A 2 14.70 -0.05 -3.68
N GLN A 3 15.68 0.84 -3.81
CA GLN A 3 15.76 1.99 -2.92
C GLN A 3 14.56 2.92 -3.12
N LEU A 4 14.15 3.14 -4.37
CA LEU A 4 12.98 3.97 -4.65
C LEU A 4 11.72 3.37 -4.03
N ALA A 5 11.56 2.05 -4.15
CA ALA A 5 10.39 1.38 -3.58
C ALA A 5 10.38 1.50 -2.07
N LYS A 6 11.54 1.33 -1.42
CA LYS A 6 11.62 1.43 0.03
C LYS A 6 11.35 2.84 0.52
N GLU A 7 11.86 3.83 -0.19
CA GLU A 7 11.62 5.22 0.17
C GLU A 7 10.14 5.57 0.04
N ARG A 8 9.52 5.12 -1.06
CA ARG A 8 8.09 5.36 -1.27
C ARG A 8 7.27 4.68 -0.19
N GLN A 9 7.65 3.45 0.19
CA GLN A 9 6.91 2.76 1.24
C GLN A 9 7.02 3.50 2.57
N THR A 10 8.18 4.02 2.89
CA THR A 10 8.34 4.80 4.11
C THR A 10 7.43 6.02 4.10
N GLU A 11 7.35 6.71 2.96
CA GLU A 11 6.46 7.86 2.83
C GLU A 11 5.00 7.46 2.95
N ILE A 12 4.62 6.31 2.37
CA ILE A 12 3.26 5.79 2.49
C ILE A 12 2.95 5.50 3.95
N MET A 13 3.88 4.85 4.67
CA MET A 13 3.68 4.54 6.08
C MET A 13 3.46 5.81 6.90
N GLU A 14 4.22 6.85 6.62
CA GLU A 14 4.06 8.12 7.31
C GLU A 14 2.69 8.74 7.07
N CYS A 15 2.18 8.58 5.84
CA CYS A 15 0.84 9.08 5.54
C CYS A 15 -0.22 8.33 6.34
N PHE A 16 -0.06 7.03 6.53
CA PHE A 16 -0.99 6.25 7.35
C PHE A 16 -0.88 6.65 8.83
N VAL A 17 0.33 6.85 9.32
CA VAL A 17 0.54 7.27 10.72
C VAL A 17 -0.12 8.63 10.98
N ASN A 18 0.04 9.56 10.04
CA ASN A 18 -0.43 10.94 10.21
C ASN A 18 -1.81 11.18 9.60
N LYS A 19 -2.37 10.18 8.93
CA LYS A 19 -3.65 10.29 8.20
C LYS A 19 -3.61 11.44 7.20
N ASP A 20 -2.50 11.52 6.47
CA ASP A 20 -2.23 12.57 5.49
C ASP A 20 -2.73 12.13 4.13
N LYS A 21 -4.01 12.37 3.89
CA LYS A 21 -4.67 11.94 2.65
C LYS A 21 -4.10 12.65 1.42
N GLU A 22 -3.85 13.94 1.51
CA GLU A 22 -3.40 14.71 0.36
C GLU A 22 -2.04 14.24 -0.15
N THR A 23 -1.12 13.99 0.76
CA THR A 23 0.20 13.49 0.38
C THR A 23 0.10 12.08 -0.18
N LEU A 24 -0.69 11.22 0.46
CA LEU A 24 -0.87 9.86 -0.03
C LEU A 24 -1.44 9.86 -1.45
N LYS A 25 -2.46 10.68 -1.69
CA LYS A 25 -3.07 10.80 -3.01
C LYS A 25 -2.05 11.23 -4.07
N SER A 26 -1.13 12.11 -3.71
CA SER A 26 -0.15 12.64 -4.64
C SER A 26 0.82 11.57 -5.15
N PHE A 27 0.94 10.45 -4.48
CA PHE A 27 1.82 9.37 -4.90
C PHE A 27 1.24 8.53 -6.03
N PHE A 28 -0.08 8.55 -6.20
CA PHE A 28 -0.74 7.74 -7.22
C PHE A 28 -0.50 8.31 -8.61
N SER A 29 -0.42 7.42 -9.59
CA SER A 29 -0.22 7.83 -10.97
C SER A 29 -1.43 8.62 -11.46
N GLU A 30 -1.19 9.48 -12.45
CA GLU A 30 -2.28 10.22 -13.09
C GLU A 30 -3.32 9.27 -13.67
N TYR A 31 -2.87 8.15 -14.23
CA TYR A 31 -3.75 7.13 -14.77
C TYR A 31 -4.75 6.63 -13.72
N VAL A 32 -4.25 6.33 -12.50
CA VAL A 32 -5.12 5.84 -11.41
C VAL A 32 -6.06 6.92 -10.92
N ILE A 33 -5.55 8.15 -10.78
CA ILE A 33 -6.39 9.27 -10.33
C ILE A 33 -7.57 9.48 -11.28
N ASN A 34 -7.30 9.38 -12.59
CA ASN A 34 -8.34 9.57 -13.59
C ASN A 34 -9.32 8.39 -13.64
N LYS A 35 -8.82 7.18 -13.40
CA LYS A 35 -9.65 5.97 -13.45
C LYS A 35 -10.57 5.86 -12.23
N TYR A 36 -10.14 6.39 -11.10
CA TYR A 36 -10.87 6.27 -9.84
C TYR A 36 -11.17 7.65 -9.25
N PRO A 37 -12.23 8.32 -9.77
CA PRO A 37 -12.58 9.65 -9.23
C PRO A 37 -12.95 9.63 -7.76
N ASP A 38 -13.26 8.46 -7.21
CA ASP A 38 -13.60 8.28 -5.81
C ASP A 38 -12.37 7.95 -4.94
N ILE A 39 -11.15 8.22 -5.42
CA ILE A 39 -9.95 7.82 -4.70
C ILE A 39 -9.88 8.44 -3.30
N ASP A 40 -10.40 9.65 -3.13
CA ASP A 40 -10.43 10.28 -1.80
C ASP A 40 -11.22 9.42 -0.82
N SER A 41 -12.37 8.91 -1.24
CA SER A 41 -13.19 8.02 -0.41
C SER A 41 -12.46 6.71 -0.12
N GLN A 42 -11.76 6.17 -1.11
CA GLN A 42 -10.99 4.94 -0.93
C GLN A 42 -9.90 5.14 0.13
N ILE A 43 -9.23 6.28 0.10
CA ILE A 43 -8.20 6.59 1.09
C ILE A 43 -8.83 6.71 2.49
N ASP A 44 -9.95 7.42 2.60
CA ASP A 44 -10.63 7.56 3.88
C ASP A 44 -11.03 6.20 4.43
N GLU A 45 -11.56 5.33 3.58
CA GLU A 45 -11.95 3.98 3.99
C GLU A 45 -10.76 3.17 4.47
N ALA A 46 -9.61 3.31 3.79
CA ALA A 46 -8.42 2.59 4.19
C ALA A 46 -7.90 3.09 5.54
N PHE A 47 -7.90 4.40 5.76
CA PHE A 47 -7.50 4.94 7.07
C PHE A 47 -8.44 4.43 8.17
N ASN A 48 -9.73 4.38 7.89
CA ASN A 48 -10.72 3.92 8.85
C ASN A 48 -10.72 2.40 9.05
N PHE A 49 -10.12 1.68 8.11
CA PHE A 49 -9.99 0.22 8.22
C PHE A 49 -9.08 -0.18 9.37
N LEU A 50 -8.11 0.67 9.71
CA LEU A 50 -7.25 0.43 10.86
C LEU A 50 -8.04 0.68 12.14
N ASP A 51 -7.88 -0.20 13.12
CA ASP A 51 -8.67 -0.15 14.34
C ASP A 51 -8.12 0.80 15.39
N GLY A 52 -7.13 1.60 15.07
CA GLY A 52 -6.54 2.54 15.99
C GLY A 52 -5.25 3.11 15.45
N GLU A 53 -4.60 3.93 16.27
CA GLU A 53 -3.33 4.54 15.90
C GLU A 53 -2.26 3.50 15.68
N ILE A 54 -1.38 3.76 14.70
CA ILE A 54 -0.22 2.95 14.46
C ILE A 54 0.83 3.29 15.51
N VAL A 55 1.30 2.30 16.25
CA VAL A 55 2.31 2.51 17.30
C VAL A 55 3.69 2.00 16.89
N SER A 56 3.75 1.12 15.89
CA SER A 56 5.03 0.66 15.37
C SER A 56 4.86 0.10 13.97
N TYR A 57 5.95 0.06 13.20
CA TYR A 57 5.96 -0.59 11.91
C TYR A 57 7.38 -1.10 11.63
N ASP A 58 7.45 -2.12 10.76
CA ASP A 58 8.71 -2.76 10.44
C ASP A 58 9.63 -1.84 9.68
N GLU A 59 10.94 -2.01 9.90
CA GLU A 59 11.95 -1.36 9.10
C GLU A 59 11.96 -1.95 7.68
N PRO A 60 12.47 -1.22 6.71
CA PRO A 60 12.60 -1.75 5.35
C PRO A 60 13.39 -3.04 5.34
N ASP A 61 12.84 -4.03 4.67
CA ASP A 61 13.52 -5.31 4.52
C ASP A 61 14.61 -5.17 3.45
N SER A 62 15.86 -5.28 3.86
CA SER A 62 16.97 -5.13 2.93
C SER A 62 17.06 -6.30 1.95
N SER A 63 16.40 -7.40 2.26
CA SER A 63 16.40 -8.57 1.38
C SER A 63 15.26 -8.52 0.35
N ALA A 64 14.41 -7.53 0.40
CA ALA A 64 13.31 -7.39 -0.55
C ALA A 64 13.89 -7.06 -1.92
N SER A 65 14.16 -8.07 -2.69
CA SER A 65 14.69 -7.92 -4.03
C SER A 65 13.63 -8.37 -5.01
N GLY A 66 13.02 -7.42 -5.66
CA GLY A 66 12.18 -7.76 -6.78
C GLY A 66 13.04 -8.16 -7.97
N PRO A 67 12.46 -8.87 -8.93
CA PRO A 67 13.19 -9.20 -10.15
C PRO A 67 13.65 -7.94 -10.84
N SER A 68 14.91 -7.85 -11.08
CA SER A 68 15.53 -6.65 -11.61
C SER A 68 15.19 -6.35 -13.06
N ASP A 69 14.65 -7.32 -13.77
CA ASP A 69 14.30 -7.14 -15.17
C ASP A 69 13.01 -6.36 -15.37
N ARG A 70 12.24 -6.14 -14.31
CA ARG A 70 11.02 -5.33 -14.35
C ARG A 70 11.33 -3.94 -13.81
N LYS A 71 12.16 -3.21 -14.52
CA LYS A 71 12.67 -1.93 -14.04
C LYS A 71 11.61 -0.89 -13.78
N SER A 72 10.50 -0.94 -14.48
CA SER A 72 9.45 0.05 -14.34
C SER A 72 8.49 -0.25 -13.19
N TYR A 73 8.51 -1.48 -12.68
CA TYR A 73 7.60 -1.87 -11.61
C TYR A 73 8.34 -2.05 -10.30
N GLY A 74 7.68 -1.69 -9.23
CA GLY A 74 8.22 -1.88 -7.91
C GLY A 74 7.12 -1.91 -6.87
N GLY A 75 7.50 -2.27 -5.68
CA GLY A 75 6.59 -2.31 -4.56
C GLY A 75 7.32 -2.71 -3.30
N ASP A 76 6.61 -2.66 -2.20
CA ASP A 76 7.17 -3.05 -0.91
C ASP A 76 6.03 -3.44 0.01
N THR A 77 6.37 -4.20 1.03
CA THR A 77 5.43 -4.72 2.01
C THR A 77 5.97 -4.42 3.41
N ARG A 78 5.13 -3.89 4.27
CA ARG A 78 5.51 -3.71 5.67
C ARG A 78 4.36 -4.03 6.58
N ASN A 79 4.69 -4.58 7.75
CA ASN A 79 3.72 -4.84 8.78
C ASN A 79 3.70 -3.68 9.77
N ILE A 80 2.53 -3.39 10.27
CA ILE A 80 2.32 -2.36 11.29
C ILE A 80 1.55 -2.95 12.45
N LEU A 81 1.66 -2.31 13.60
CA LEU A 81 0.92 -2.70 14.79
C LEU A 81 0.17 -1.48 15.30
N THR A 82 -1.11 -1.67 15.62
CA THR A 82 -1.93 -0.58 16.17
C THR A 82 -1.91 -0.63 17.69
N ILE A 83 -2.43 0.45 18.29
CA ILE A 83 -2.50 0.56 19.74
C ILE A 83 -3.40 -0.52 20.34
N LYS A 84 -4.28 -1.12 19.54
CA LYS A 84 -5.11 -2.24 19.98
C LYS A 84 -4.44 -3.59 19.77
N ASN A 85 -3.17 -3.58 19.41
CA ASN A 85 -2.37 -4.78 19.18
C ASN A 85 -2.84 -5.60 17.98
N THR A 86 -3.44 -4.95 17.00
CA THR A 86 -3.82 -5.60 15.75
C THR A 86 -2.71 -5.39 14.73
N GLU A 87 -2.33 -6.47 14.07
CA GLU A 87 -1.31 -6.42 13.04
C GLU A 87 -1.96 -6.24 11.67
N TYR A 88 -1.47 -5.26 10.93
CA TYR A 88 -1.87 -5.04 9.54
C TYR A 88 -0.64 -5.11 8.65
N ARG A 89 -0.88 -5.42 7.39
CA ARG A 89 0.17 -5.39 6.37
C ARG A 89 -0.22 -4.38 5.31
N ILE A 90 0.69 -3.49 4.99
CA ILE A 90 0.47 -2.50 3.95
C ILE A 90 1.41 -2.82 2.79
N VAL A 91 0.82 -3.03 1.61
CA VAL A 91 1.54 -3.40 0.40
C VAL A 91 1.25 -2.34 -0.64
N PHE A 92 2.27 -1.85 -1.32
CA PHE A 92 2.02 -1.01 -2.47
C PHE A 92 2.71 -1.57 -3.70
N ARG A 93 2.17 -1.25 -4.86
CA ARG A 93 2.76 -1.55 -6.15
C ARG A 93 2.58 -0.35 -7.05
N GLY A 94 3.53 -0.17 -7.95
CA GLY A 94 3.45 0.92 -8.89
C GLY A 94 4.57 0.90 -9.90
N ARG A 95 4.49 1.81 -10.86
CA ARG A 95 5.53 2.04 -11.83
C ARG A 95 6.45 3.14 -11.31
N LEU A 96 7.70 2.81 -11.17
CA LEU A 96 8.68 3.78 -10.67
C LEU A 96 9.27 4.61 -11.80
N THR A 97 9.37 4.02 -13.00
CA THR A 97 9.86 4.73 -14.19
C THR A 97 9.12 4.21 -15.41
N SER A 98 9.00 5.05 -16.44
CA SER A 98 8.43 4.64 -17.71
C SER A 98 8.89 5.61 -18.79
N ASP A 99 9.32 5.08 -19.92
CA ASP A 99 9.74 5.91 -21.04
C ASP A 99 8.57 6.23 -21.98
N ASN A 100 7.58 5.35 -22.03
CA ASN A 100 6.51 5.42 -23.02
C ASN A 100 5.17 5.89 -22.47
N GLU A 101 4.95 5.76 -21.17
CA GLU A 101 3.66 6.07 -20.56
C GLU A 101 3.86 6.82 -19.26
N PRO A 102 4.29 8.10 -19.34
CA PRO A 102 4.57 8.87 -18.13
C PRO A 102 3.36 9.03 -17.22
N GLU A 103 2.15 8.98 -17.76
CA GLU A 103 0.93 9.08 -16.95
C GLU A 103 0.75 7.88 -16.02
N LYS A 104 1.49 6.78 -16.24
CA LYS A 104 1.41 5.59 -15.40
C LYS A 104 2.51 5.52 -14.35
N ILE A 105 3.40 6.51 -14.31
CA ILE A 105 4.41 6.57 -13.25
C ILE A 105 3.72 6.94 -11.94
N GLY A 106 3.98 6.16 -10.90
CA GLY A 106 3.43 6.39 -9.58
C GLY A 106 2.84 5.12 -9.00
N VAL A 107 2.25 5.27 -7.83
CA VAL A 107 1.60 4.16 -7.16
C VAL A 107 0.37 3.73 -7.97
N ARG A 108 0.21 2.43 -8.13
CA ARG A 108 -0.96 1.87 -8.80
C ARG A 108 -2.00 1.40 -7.80
N CYS A 109 -1.55 0.73 -6.74
CA CYS A 109 -2.46 0.15 -5.76
C CYS A 109 -1.78 0.07 -4.41
N ILE A 110 -2.56 0.35 -3.37
CA ILE A 110 -2.16 0.09 -1.99
C ILE A 110 -3.18 -0.89 -1.43
N THR A 111 -2.69 -1.98 -0.84
CA THR A 111 -3.54 -2.98 -0.19
C THR A 111 -3.26 -2.94 1.30
N VAL A 112 -4.31 -2.86 2.10
CA VAL A 112 -4.18 -2.95 3.57
C VAL A 112 -4.86 -4.22 4.01
N ILE A 113 -4.13 -5.07 4.73
CA ILE A 113 -4.60 -6.39 5.15
C ILE A 113 -4.61 -6.45 6.67
N ASN A 114 -5.75 -6.81 7.24
CA ASN A 114 -5.81 -7.11 8.67
C ASN A 114 -5.25 -8.50 8.88
N MET A 115 -3.97 -8.59 9.28
CA MET A 115 -3.29 -9.87 9.41
C MET A 115 -3.80 -10.67 10.60
N THR A 116 -4.16 -9.98 11.68
CA THR A 116 -4.70 -10.65 12.85
C THR A 116 -5.95 -11.45 12.49
N GLU A 117 -6.86 -10.83 11.71
CA GLU A 117 -8.06 -11.51 11.25
C GLU A 117 -7.76 -12.52 10.15
N SER A 118 -6.93 -12.15 9.18
CA SER A 118 -6.63 -13.00 8.04
C SER A 118 -6.01 -14.33 8.47
N ASN A 119 -5.18 -14.31 9.51
CA ASN A 119 -4.51 -15.52 10.00
C ASN A 119 -5.47 -16.54 10.57
N LYS A 120 -6.70 -16.13 10.91
CA LYS A 120 -7.73 -17.05 11.41
C LYS A 120 -8.33 -17.89 10.28
N TYR A 121 -8.10 -17.52 9.02
CA TYR A 121 -8.75 -18.13 7.87
C TYR A 121 -7.75 -18.78 6.93
N ALA A 122 -6.87 -19.63 7.50
CA ALA A 122 -5.75 -20.21 6.77
C ALA A 122 -6.19 -20.96 5.50
N ASN A 123 -7.39 -21.55 5.51
CA ASN A 123 -7.87 -22.42 4.43
C ASN A 123 -9.01 -21.81 3.61
N SER A 124 -9.23 -20.49 3.71
CA SER A 124 -10.33 -19.86 3.01
C SER A 124 -9.88 -18.56 2.37
N ASP A 125 -9.64 -18.59 1.05
CA ASP A 125 -9.23 -17.40 0.31
C ASP A 125 -10.32 -16.33 0.30
N SER A 126 -11.59 -16.74 0.24
CA SER A 126 -12.68 -15.77 0.24
C SER A 126 -12.76 -15.02 1.57
N LYS A 127 -12.53 -15.72 2.67
CA LYS A 127 -12.52 -15.07 3.99
C LYS A 127 -11.32 -14.16 4.17
N LYS A 128 -10.16 -14.55 3.63
CA LYS A 128 -8.97 -13.70 3.64
C LYS A 128 -9.20 -12.42 2.85
N GLU A 129 -9.93 -12.52 1.74
CA GLU A 129 -10.22 -11.34 0.92
C GLU A 129 -11.07 -10.33 1.69
N GLU A 130 -11.95 -10.79 2.56
CA GLU A 130 -12.77 -9.92 3.40
C GLU A 130 -11.93 -9.14 4.42
N CYS A 131 -10.68 -9.56 4.64
CA CYS A 131 -9.78 -8.90 5.57
C CYS A 131 -8.89 -7.86 4.92
N LYS A 132 -9.21 -7.46 3.68
CA LYS A 132 -8.40 -6.53 2.89
C LYS A 132 -9.20 -5.35 2.42
N ILE A 133 -8.49 -4.25 2.19
CA ILE A 133 -9.08 -3.10 1.51
C ILE A 133 -8.05 -2.57 0.52
N TYR A 134 -8.53 -2.02 -0.59
CA TYR A 134 -7.68 -1.55 -1.68
C TYR A 134 -7.87 -0.06 -1.91
N ILE A 135 -6.76 0.61 -2.25
CA ILE A 135 -6.80 1.98 -2.77
C ILE A 135 -6.21 1.90 -4.17
N GLY A 136 -6.95 2.37 -5.17
CA GLY A 136 -6.46 2.41 -6.55
C GLY A 136 -6.85 1.18 -7.33
N ASP A 137 -5.95 0.75 -8.22
CA ASP A 137 -6.21 -0.31 -9.19
C ASP A 137 -5.56 -1.62 -8.72
N PRO A 138 -6.34 -2.57 -8.20
CA PRO A 138 -5.78 -3.81 -7.65
C PRO A 138 -5.25 -4.78 -8.70
N LEU A 139 -5.45 -4.50 -9.96
CA LEU A 139 -4.91 -5.35 -11.03
C LEU A 139 -3.45 -4.99 -11.38
#